data_e5509e8c2e4eb98fe30d4c892e5eb92c
#
_entry.id   e5509e8c2e4eb98fe30d4c892e5eb92c
#
_cell.length_a   1.000
_cell.length_b   1.000
_cell.length_c   1.000
_cell.angle_alpha   90.00
_cell.angle_beta   90.00
_cell.angle_gamma   90.00
#
_symmetry.space_group_name_H-M   'P 1'
#
loop_
_entity.id
_entity.type
_entity.pdbx_description
1 polymer ?
#
loop_
_entity_poly.entity_id
_entity_poly.type
_entity_poly.pdbx_seq_one_letter_code
_entity_poly.pdbx_strand_id
1 'polypeptide(L)'
;KRQPKQSRTGYVTQESHKHFFVDDIDHPYNDDENKFNWIRGYHVGGRSLTWGRHTYRLSEFDFEANLKDGIAVDWPIRYRDIAPWYDYVEQYIGVQGRPEGLPQFPDGKFLKPFELNVLEQHMRESISKNFNDGRILSNARTAHITEGTKPGLGRVTCQYRNRCMRGCPYGAYFSSNTSAKREAKL
;
A
#
# COMPACT_ATOMS: atom_id res chain seq x y z
N LYS A 1 -25.62 -17.39 -1.44
CA LYS A 1 -24.67 -16.59 -0.66
C LYS A 1 -24.52 -15.23 -1.36
N ARG A 2 -24.70 -14.14 -0.66
CA ARG A 2 -24.55 -12.80 -1.24
C ARG A 2 -23.08 -12.51 -1.55
N GLN A 3 -22.84 -11.52 -2.42
CA GLN A 3 -21.51 -11.12 -2.88
C GLN A 3 -20.67 -12.30 -3.43
N PRO A 4 -21.15 -13.02 -4.44
CA PRO A 4 -20.50 -14.24 -4.91
C PRO A 4 -19.13 -14.00 -5.56
N LYS A 5 -18.90 -12.83 -6.18
CA LYS A 5 -17.62 -12.48 -6.81
C LYS A 5 -16.55 -12.20 -5.78
N GLN A 6 -16.85 -11.43 -4.72
CA GLN A 6 -15.97 -11.19 -3.60
C GLN A 6 -15.59 -12.50 -2.89
N SER A 7 -16.55 -13.40 -2.73
CA SER A 7 -16.31 -14.72 -2.15
C SER A 7 -15.36 -15.59 -2.94
N ARG A 8 -15.37 -15.48 -4.28
CA ARG A 8 -14.47 -16.24 -5.17
C ARG A 8 -13.05 -15.72 -5.17
N THR A 9 -12.89 -14.40 -5.12
CA THR A 9 -11.58 -13.77 -5.17
C THR A 9 -10.84 -13.79 -3.83
N GLY A 10 -11.49 -14.20 -2.75
CA GLY A 10 -10.92 -14.18 -1.40
C GLY A 10 -10.65 -12.77 -0.86
N TYR A 11 -10.95 -11.74 -1.65
CA TYR A 11 -10.70 -10.36 -1.30
C TYR A 11 -11.84 -9.83 -0.42
N VAL A 12 -11.60 -9.78 0.88
CA VAL A 12 -12.55 -9.20 1.86
C VAL A 12 -13.89 -9.92 1.93
N THR A 13 -13.83 -11.19 2.27
CA THR A 13 -15.02 -12.01 2.52
C THR A 13 -15.49 -12.03 3.97
N GLN A 14 -14.78 -11.28 4.84
CA GLN A 14 -15.12 -11.26 6.26
C GLN A 14 -16.37 -10.43 6.50
N GLU A 15 -17.20 -10.91 7.42
CA GLU A 15 -18.44 -10.26 7.83
C GLU A 15 -18.23 -8.77 8.22
N SER A 16 -17.10 -8.48 8.84
CA SER A 16 -16.74 -7.11 9.26
C SER A 16 -16.50 -6.11 8.12
N HIS A 17 -16.26 -6.59 6.88
CA HIS A 17 -15.89 -5.73 5.75
C HIS A 17 -16.88 -5.77 4.60
N LYS A 18 -17.83 -6.70 4.62
CA LYS A 18 -18.75 -6.89 3.48
C LYS A 18 -19.51 -5.63 3.11
N HIS A 19 -19.81 -4.78 4.08
CA HIS A 19 -20.55 -3.52 3.86
C HIS A 19 -19.76 -2.46 3.08
N PHE A 20 -18.45 -2.62 2.91
CA PHE A 20 -17.64 -1.76 2.05
C PHE A 20 -17.79 -2.07 0.56
N PHE A 21 -18.34 -3.23 0.23
CA PHE A 21 -18.38 -3.72 -1.13
C PHE A 21 -19.80 -3.83 -1.65
N VAL A 22 -19.96 -3.47 -2.93
CA VAL A 22 -21.23 -3.56 -3.62
C VAL A 22 -21.64 -5.03 -3.73
N ASP A 23 -22.91 -5.32 -3.46
CA ASP A 23 -23.49 -6.63 -3.74
C ASP A 23 -23.86 -6.71 -5.24
N ASP A 24 -23.23 -7.62 -5.97
CA ASP A 24 -23.40 -7.76 -7.40
C ASP A 24 -24.77 -8.36 -7.79
N ILE A 25 -25.51 -8.89 -6.83
CA ILE A 25 -26.89 -9.35 -7.04
C ILE A 25 -27.84 -8.16 -7.13
N ASP A 26 -27.65 -7.18 -6.22
CA ASP A 26 -28.48 -5.97 -6.20
C ASP A 26 -28.06 -4.95 -7.28
N HIS A 27 -26.77 -4.95 -7.63
CA HIS A 27 -26.17 -4.02 -8.58
C HIS A 27 -25.26 -4.77 -9.56
N PRO A 28 -25.85 -5.52 -10.51
CA PRO A 28 -25.07 -6.27 -11.49
C PRO A 28 -24.30 -5.34 -12.44
N TYR A 29 -23.27 -5.88 -13.06
CA TYR A 29 -22.58 -5.25 -14.18
C TYR A 29 -22.51 -6.23 -15.34
N ASN A 30 -22.45 -5.69 -16.57
CA ASN A 30 -22.37 -6.50 -17.76
C ASN A 30 -20.93 -7.01 -17.98
N ASP A 31 -20.76 -8.31 -18.02
CA ASP A 31 -19.51 -9.00 -18.33
C ASP A 31 -19.72 -10.13 -19.37
N ASP A 32 -20.76 -10.00 -20.20
CA ASP A 32 -21.20 -11.08 -21.11
C ASP A 32 -20.15 -11.40 -22.17
N GLU A 33 -19.52 -10.39 -22.75
CA GLU A 33 -18.50 -10.57 -23.79
C GLU A 33 -17.15 -11.00 -23.21
N ASN A 34 -16.75 -10.41 -22.09
CA ASN A 34 -15.45 -10.66 -21.44
C ASN A 34 -15.65 -10.89 -19.95
N LYS A 35 -15.65 -12.14 -19.52
CA LYS A 35 -15.85 -12.49 -18.11
C LYS A 35 -14.73 -11.96 -17.21
N PHE A 36 -15.09 -11.16 -16.23
CA PHE A 36 -14.15 -10.65 -15.22
C PHE A 36 -14.80 -10.51 -13.84
N ASN A 37 -13.99 -10.38 -12.81
CA ASN A 37 -14.45 -10.19 -11.45
C ASN A 37 -14.17 -8.75 -11.01
N TRP A 38 -15.18 -7.91 -10.99
CA TRP A 38 -15.07 -6.54 -10.56
C TRP A 38 -15.51 -6.37 -9.10
N ILE A 39 -14.54 -6.16 -8.21
CA ILE A 39 -14.80 -5.87 -6.79
C ILE A 39 -14.95 -4.36 -6.63
N ARG A 40 -16.17 -3.91 -6.45
CA ARG A 40 -16.52 -2.49 -6.35
C ARG A 40 -16.70 -2.07 -4.89
N GLY A 41 -16.01 -1.01 -4.48
CA GLY A 41 -16.24 -0.33 -3.20
C GLY A 41 -17.06 0.95 -3.43
N TYR A 42 -18.09 1.17 -2.63
CA TYR A 42 -19.02 2.31 -2.81
C TYR A 42 -19.25 3.03 -1.48
N HIS A 43 -18.18 3.35 -0.80
CA HIS A 43 -18.22 3.95 0.53
C HIS A 43 -17.31 5.17 0.62
N VAL A 44 -17.59 6.07 1.56
CA VAL A 44 -16.75 7.23 1.84
C VAL A 44 -15.36 6.76 2.31
N GLY A 45 -14.31 7.35 1.75
CA GLY A 45 -12.93 6.95 1.99
C GLY A 45 -12.37 5.97 0.95
N GLY A 46 -13.23 5.35 0.15
CA GLY A 46 -12.84 4.51 -0.97
C GLY A 46 -11.83 3.43 -0.60
N ARG A 47 -10.96 3.10 -1.54
CA ARG A 47 -9.93 2.07 -1.37
C ARG A 47 -8.91 2.38 -0.27
N SER A 48 -8.81 3.62 0.21
CA SER A 48 -7.92 3.95 1.31
C SER A 48 -8.25 3.23 2.62
N LEU A 49 -9.48 2.74 2.77
CA LEU A 49 -9.90 1.91 3.91
C LEU A 49 -9.51 0.44 3.77
N THR A 50 -9.37 -0.04 2.54
CA THR A 50 -9.21 -1.47 2.22
C THR A 50 -7.88 -1.84 1.55
N TRP A 51 -7.02 -0.87 1.26
CA TRP A 51 -5.72 -1.12 0.64
C TRP A 51 -4.73 -1.78 1.60
N GLY A 52 -3.68 -2.41 1.08
CA GLY A 52 -2.65 -3.10 1.88
C GLY A 52 -1.63 -2.18 2.56
N ARG A 53 -1.72 -0.87 2.36
CA ARG A 53 -0.80 0.17 2.88
C ARG A 53 0.62 0.08 2.33
N HIS A 54 0.86 -0.80 1.36
CA HIS A 54 2.13 -0.86 0.66
C HIS A 54 2.35 0.43 -0.14
N THR A 55 3.53 1.00 0.00
CA THR A 55 3.85 2.31 -0.53
C THR A 55 5.22 2.24 -1.17
N TYR A 56 5.23 1.99 -2.47
CA TYR A 56 6.45 1.91 -3.27
C TYR A 56 6.51 3.06 -4.25
N ARG A 57 7.72 3.55 -4.50
CA ARG A 57 7.98 4.54 -5.55
C ARG A 57 8.13 3.85 -6.89
N LEU A 58 7.64 4.46 -7.94
CA LEU A 58 8.12 4.16 -9.28
C LEU A 58 9.59 4.62 -9.36
N SER A 59 10.40 3.84 -10.06
CA SER A 59 11.82 4.14 -10.29
C SER A 59 12.03 4.84 -11.63
N GLU A 60 13.24 5.28 -11.93
CA GLU A 60 13.57 5.80 -13.25
C GLU A 60 13.29 4.78 -14.36
N PHE A 61 13.46 3.48 -14.07
CA PHE A 61 13.13 2.41 -15.04
C PHE A 61 11.65 2.44 -15.45
N ASP A 62 10.76 2.71 -14.51
CA ASP A 62 9.31 2.79 -14.78
C ASP A 62 8.97 4.02 -15.60
N PHE A 63 9.57 5.17 -15.30
CA PHE A 63 9.34 6.43 -16.02
C PHE A 63 9.87 6.40 -17.45
N GLU A 64 10.91 5.65 -17.73
CA GLU A 64 11.53 5.52 -19.05
C GLU A 64 11.13 4.26 -19.82
N ALA A 65 10.28 3.40 -19.25
CA ALA A 65 9.95 2.10 -19.83
C ALA A 65 9.45 2.22 -21.26
N ASN A 66 8.47 3.09 -21.51
CA ASN A 66 7.90 3.28 -22.85
C ASN A 66 8.95 3.77 -23.87
N LEU A 67 9.83 4.70 -23.45
CA LEU A 67 10.91 5.21 -24.31
C LEU A 67 11.91 4.10 -24.65
N LYS A 68 12.33 3.30 -23.65
CA LYS A 68 13.34 2.24 -23.84
C LYS A 68 12.80 1.05 -24.62
N ASP A 69 11.56 0.69 -24.39
CA ASP A 69 10.92 -0.44 -25.06
C ASP A 69 10.40 -0.07 -26.46
N GLY A 70 10.33 1.23 -26.79
CA GLY A 70 9.84 1.71 -28.08
C GLY A 70 8.35 1.45 -28.31
N ILE A 71 7.57 1.30 -27.23
CA ILE A 71 6.13 1.07 -27.25
C ILE A 71 5.42 2.23 -26.54
N ALA A 72 4.23 2.59 -27.02
CA ALA A 72 3.41 3.66 -26.47
C ALA A 72 4.14 5.04 -26.42
N VAL A 73 3.55 6.00 -25.70
CA VAL A 73 4.06 7.38 -25.61
C VAL A 73 4.98 7.50 -24.41
N ASP A 74 6.13 8.15 -24.59
CA ASP A 74 7.02 8.48 -23.47
C ASP A 74 6.33 9.43 -22.49
N TRP A 75 6.59 9.25 -21.19
CA TRP A 75 6.07 10.14 -20.18
C TRP A 75 6.80 11.48 -20.18
N PRO A 76 6.09 12.61 -20.04
CA PRO A 76 6.71 13.94 -20.04
C PRO A 76 7.44 14.27 -18.73
N ILE A 77 7.47 13.36 -17.77
CA ILE A 77 8.09 13.49 -16.45
C ILE A 77 9.09 12.37 -16.19
N ARG A 78 10.01 12.60 -15.27
CA ARG A 78 11.02 11.66 -14.81
C ARG A 78 10.96 11.48 -13.29
N TYR A 79 11.62 10.48 -12.79
CA TYR A 79 11.67 10.22 -11.34
C TYR A 79 12.09 11.46 -10.53
N ARG A 80 13.11 12.18 -10.98
CA ARG A 80 13.61 13.40 -10.33
C ARG A 80 12.54 14.48 -10.14
N ASP A 81 11.57 14.55 -11.04
CA ASP A 81 10.50 15.56 -10.99
C ASP A 81 9.46 15.22 -9.90
N ILE A 82 9.32 13.92 -9.59
CA ILE A 82 8.35 13.40 -8.64
C ILE A 82 8.98 13.06 -7.27
N ALA A 83 10.29 12.79 -7.22
CA ALA A 83 10.98 12.38 -6.00
C ALA A 83 10.71 13.27 -4.77
N PRO A 84 10.70 14.63 -4.87
CA PRO A 84 10.39 15.49 -3.74
C PRO A 84 8.95 15.31 -3.22
N TRP A 85 8.02 15.01 -4.11
CA TRP A 85 6.61 14.76 -3.77
C TRP A 85 6.41 13.41 -3.10
N TYR A 86 7.17 12.37 -3.52
CA TYR A 86 7.23 11.11 -2.79
C TYR A 86 7.71 11.34 -1.35
N ASP A 87 8.80 12.09 -1.16
CA ASP A 87 9.32 12.43 0.17
C ASP A 87 8.26 13.13 1.03
N TYR A 88 7.56 14.11 0.46
CA TYR A 88 6.51 14.84 1.15
C TYR A 88 5.36 13.94 1.58
N VAL A 89 4.81 13.14 0.63
CA VAL A 89 3.67 12.28 0.88
C VAL A 89 4.04 11.17 1.87
N GLU A 90 5.18 10.52 1.72
CA GLU A 90 5.65 9.46 2.62
C GLU A 90 5.79 9.94 4.06
N GLN A 91 6.34 11.14 4.25
CA GLN A 91 6.42 11.76 5.58
C GLN A 91 5.03 12.12 6.12
N TYR A 92 4.14 12.63 5.28
CA TYR A 92 2.78 12.98 5.66
C TYR A 92 1.98 11.76 6.11
N ILE A 93 1.94 10.70 5.30
CA ILE A 93 1.19 9.48 5.62
C ILE A 93 1.92 8.56 6.62
N GLY A 94 3.20 8.83 6.90
CA GLY A 94 4.02 8.07 7.82
C GLY A 94 4.38 6.69 7.27
N VAL A 95 5.22 6.66 6.24
CA VAL A 95 5.73 5.40 5.67
C VAL A 95 6.92 4.93 6.48
N GLN A 96 6.86 3.71 6.95
CA GLN A 96 8.00 3.01 7.51
C GLN A 96 8.71 2.20 6.43
N GLY A 97 10.01 2.07 6.53
CA GLY A 97 10.79 1.30 5.57
C GLY A 97 12.28 1.39 5.83
N ARG A 98 13.04 0.61 5.09
CA ARG A 98 14.48 0.60 5.14
C ARG A 98 15.06 1.13 3.83
N PRO A 99 16.02 2.05 3.86
CA PRO A 99 16.85 2.39 2.71
C PRO A 99 17.69 1.17 2.31
N GLU A 100 17.68 0.82 1.04
CA GLU A 100 18.43 -0.35 0.53
C GLU A 100 19.43 0.05 -0.57
N GLY A 101 19.42 1.30 -1.04
CA GLY A 101 20.34 1.81 -2.05
C GLY A 101 20.19 1.19 -3.44
N LEU A 102 18.97 0.75 -3.78
CA LEU A 102 18.70 0.07 -5.04
C LEU A 102 18.05 1.00 -6.06
N PRO A 103 18.53 1.07 -7.31
CA PRO A 103 17.96 1.95 -8.33
C PRO A 103 16.51 1.56 -8.72
N GLN A 104 16.18 0.28 -8.73
CA GLN A 104 14.82 -0.21 -8.97
C GLN A 104 13.87 -0.07 -7.78
N PHE A 105 14.41 0.29 -6.62
CA PHE A 105 13.66 0.43 -5.37
C PHE A 105 14.10 1.70 -4.63
N PRO A 106 13.84 2.90 -5.22
CA PRO A 106 14.40 4.16 -4.74
C PRO A 106 14.10 4.42 -3.29
N ASP A 107 15.08 4.93 -2.57
CA ASP A 107 14.95 5.24 -1.16
C ASP A 107 14.18 6.54 -0.91
N GLY A 108 13.60 6.65 0.27
CA GLY A 108 12.84 7.80 0.75
C GLY A 108 13.14 8.15 2.20
N LYS A 109 12.38 9.10 2.73
CA LYS A 109 12.47 9.55 4.13
C LYS A 109 11.50 8.76 5.00
N PHE A 110 11.92 7.58 5.41
CA PHE A 110 11.09 6.63 6.13
C PHE A 110 11.17 6.78 7.65
N LEU A 111 10.09 6.36 8.32
CA LEU A 111 10.11 6.02 9.74
C LEU A 111 10.90 4.73 9.95
N LYS A 112 11.30 4.47 11.19
CA LYS A 112 11.99 3.23 11.58
C LYS A 112 11.26 1.99 11.01
N PRO A 113 11.96 1.08 10.32
CA PRO A 113 11.32 -0.12 9.76
C PRO A 113 10.82 -1.06 10.85
N PHE A 114 9.81 -1.85 10.53
CA PHE A 114 9.49 -3.03 11.34
C PHE A 114 10.68 -3.97 11.39
N GLU A 115 10.89 -4.61 12.52
CA GLU A 115 11.92 -5.64 12.64
C GLU A 115 11.51 -6.91 11.85
N LEU A 116 12.48 -7.49 11.17
CA LEU A 116 12.29 -8.80 10.55
C LEU A 116 12.21 -9.88 11.66
N ASN A 117 11.31 -10.82 11.49
CA ASN A 117 11.28 -11.99 12.37
C ASN A 117 12.48 -12.93 12.12
N VAL A 118 12.68 -13.91 12.98
CA VAL A 118 13.84 -14.82 12.91
C VAL A 118 13.93 -15.53 11.55
N LEU A 119 12.80 -15.98 10.99
CA LEU A 119 12.78 -16.65 9.69
C LEU A 119 13.18 -15.68 8.56
N GLU A 120 12.63 -14.47 8.58
CA GLU A 120 12.96 -13.44 7.58
C GLU A 120 14.44 -13.02 7.66
N GLN A 121 15.00 -12.91 8.85
CA GLN A 121 16.44 -12.65 9.06
C GLN A 121 17.28 -13.77 8.47
N HIS A 122 16.96 -15.02 8.78
CA HIS A 122 17.65 -16.19 8.24
C HIS A 122 17.56 -16.24 6.70
N MET A 123 16.39 -15.99 6.14
CA MET A 123 16.20 -15.92 4.69
C MET A 123 17.01 -14.80 4.05
N ARG A 124 17.07 -13.62 4.66
CA ARG A 124 17.88 -12.50 4.19
C ARG A 124 19.36 -12.85 4.15
N GLU A 125 19.87 -13.46 5.21
CA GLU A 125 21.26 -13.92 5.28
C GLU A 125 21.54 -15.01 4.24
N SER A 126 20.64 -15.97 4.08
CA SER A 126 20.78 -17.05 3.10
C SER A 126 20.81 -16.52 1.68
N ILE A 127 19.94 -15.56 1.34
CA ILE A 127 19.94 -14.90 0.04
C ILE A 127 21.26 -14.18 -0.19
N SER A 128 21.71 -13.39 0.77
CA SER A 128 22.97 -12.66 0.69
C SER A 128 24.21 -13.57 0.52
N LYS A 129 24.19 -14.76 1.12
CA LYS A 129 25.31 -15.73 1.01
C LYS A 129 25.32 -16.50 -0.31
N ASN A 130 24.14 -16.83 -0.83
CA ASN A 130 24.03 -17.78 -1.94
C ASN A 130 23.82 -17.12 -3.31
N PHE A 131 23.51 -15.82 -3.36
CA PHE A 131 23.21 -15.11 -4.60
C PHE A 131 24.01 -13.81 -4.68
N ASN A 132 24.75 -13.65 -5.79
CA ASN A 132 25.56 -12.45 -6.08
C ASN A 132 24.96 -11.61 -7.21
N ASP A 133 23.66 -11.76 -7.47
CA ASP A 133 22.95 -11.15 -8.59
C ASP A 133 22.12 -9.92 -8.19
N GLY A 134 22.35 -9.39 -6.99
CA GLY A 134 21.68 -8.19 -6.48
C GLY A 134 20.29 -8.42 -5.87
N ARG A 135 19.83 -9.67 -5.79
CA ARG A 135 18.56 -9.94 -5.09
C ARG A 135 18.72 -9.79 -3.59
N ILE A 136 17.72 -9.19 -2.97
CA ILE A 136 17.66 -8.96 -1.53
C ILE A 136 16.28 -9.32 -0.98
N LEU A 137 16.21 -9.57 0.32
CA LEU A 137 14.98 -9.56 1.09
C LEU A 137 14.94 -8.30 1.95
N SER A 138 13.99 -7.42 1.67
CA SER A 138 13.79 -6.17 2.39
C SER A 138 12.46 -6.13 3.13
N ASN A 139 12.35 -5.24 4.11
CA ASN A 139 11.09 -4.92 4.74
C ASN A 139 10.14 -4.27 3.74
N ALA A 140 8.87 -4.66 3.79
CA ALA A 140 7.84 -3.96 3.04
C ALA A 140 7.73 -2.50 3.50
N ARG A 141 7.73 -1.57 2.56
CA ARG A 141 7.44 -0.15 2.83
C ARG A 141 5.95 0.03 2.98
N THR A 142 5.52 0.43 4.16
CA THR A 142 4.09 0.54 4.46
C THR A 142 3.77 1.81 5.24
N ALA A 143 2.59 2.37 4.96
CA ALA A 143 2.10 3.58 5.63
C ALA A 143 1.60 3.27 7.05
N HIS A 144 2.54 2.94 7.95
CA HIS A 144 2.30 2.65 9.37
C HIS A 144 3.21 3.52 10.24
N ILE A 145 2.64 4.10 11.30
CA ILE A 145 3.44 4.80 12.30
C ILE A 145 4.17 3.77 13.16
N THR A 146 5.47 3.73 13.07
CA THR A 146 6.35 2.83 13.85
C THR A 146 7.05 3.53 15.00
N GLU A 147 7.09 4.86 14.94
CA GLU A 147 7.65 5.71 15.98
C GLU A 147 6.92 7.04 16.04
N GLY A 148 6.90 7.65 17.21
CA GLY A 148 6.20 8.90 17.43
C GLY A 148 4.69 8.78 17.29
N THR A 149 4.02 9.91 17.17
CA THR A 149 2.57 9.99 16.99
C THR A 149 2.22 11.11 16.02
N LYS A 150 1.04 11.00 15.40
CA LYS A 150 0.43 12.09 14.62
C LYS A 150 -0.96 12.41 15.20
N PRO A 151 -1.04 13.02 16.38
CA PRO A 151 -2.30 13.22 17.10
C PRO A 151 -3.29 14.10 16.32
N GLY A 152 -2.80 15.05 15.53
CA GLY A 152 -3.64 15.86 14.64
C GLY A 152 -4.37 15.04 13.56
N LEU A 153 -3.89 13.85 13.27
CA LEU A 153 -4.53 12.87 12.38
C LEU A 153 -5.17 11.71 13.15
N GLY A 154 -5.20 11.76 14.50
CA GLY A 154 -5.72 10.66 15.32
C GLY A 154 -4.94 9.35 15.21
N ARG A 155 -3.62 9.44 14.95
CA ARG A 155 -2.76 8.29 14.70
C ARG A 155 -1.69 8.16 15.77
N VAL A 156 -1.46 6.95 16.24
CA VAL A 156 -0.40 6.60 17.20
C VAL A 156 0.41 5.41 16.70
N THR A 157 1.57 5.19 17.34
CA THR A 157 2.48 4.09 17.02
C THR A 157 1.77 2.73 17.01
N CYS A 158 2.16 1.89 16.07
CA CYS A 158 1.64 0.52 15.93
C CYS A 158 1.86 -0.29 17.20
N GLN A 159 0.82 -0.94 17.67
CA GLN A 159 0.82 -1.80 18.85
C GLN A 159 0.93 -3.29 18.52
N TYR A 160 1.31 -3.65 17.30
CA TYR A 160 1.53 -5.03 16.82
C TYR A 160 0.36 -5.99 17.09
N ARG A 161 -0.89 -5.50 16.99
CA ARG A 161 -2.08 -6.28 17.33
C ARG A 161 -2.60 -7.17 16.21
N ASN A 162 -1.96 -7.18 15.07
CA ASN A 162 -2.33 -7.96 13.88
C ASN A 162 -3.82 -7.81 13.49
N ARG A 163 -4.37 -6.60 13.59
CA ARG A 163 -5.78 -6.30 13.28
C ARG A 163 -5.96 -5.34 12.11
N CYS A 164 -4.93 -5.17 11.29
CA CYS A 164 -4.96 -4.19 10.19
C CYS A 164 -6.12 -4.42 9.22
N MET A 165 -6.45 -5.67 8.92
CA MET A 165 -7.55 -6.03 8.02
C MET A 165 -8.94 -5.81 8.61
N ARG A 166 -9.05 -5.70 9.93
CA ARG A 166 -10.32 -5.52 10.65
C ARG A 166 -10.54 -4.10 11.18
N GLY A 167 -9.63 -3.20 10.83
CA GLY A 167 -9.57 -1.86 11.38
C GLY A 167 -8.67 -1.74 12.61
N CYS A 168 -7.80 -0.73 12.58
CA CYS A 168 -6.86 -0.45 13.66
C CYS A 168 -7.46 0.58 14.63
N PRO A 169 -7.72 0.23 15.91
CA PRO A 169 -8.28 1.18 16.86
C PRO A 169 -7.33 2.33 17.20
N TYR A 170 -6.04 2.16 16.91
CA TYR A 170 -4.99 3.17 17.15
C TYR A 170 -4.71 4.06 15.93
N GLY A 171 -5.35 3.79 14.78
CA GLY A 171 -5.09 4.51 13.55
C GLY A 171 -3.62 4.46 13.10
N ALA A 172 -2.85 3.43 13.49
CA ALA A 172 -1.44 3.34 13.17
C ALA A 172 -1.16 3.30 11.67
N TYR A 173 -2.02 2.65 10.89
CA TYR A 173 -1.95 2.71 9.43
C TYR A 173 -2.69 3.92 8.87
N PHE A 174 -2.28 4.37 7.69
CA PHE A 174 -2.94 5.46 6.99
C PHE A 174 -4.22 5.00 6.30
N SER A 175 -5.27 5.80 6.43
CA SER A 175 -6.50 5.73 5.67
C SER A 175 -7.18 7.10 5.69
N SER A 176 -8.08 7.38 4.76
CA SER A 176 -8.73 8.70 4.67
C SER A 176 -9.54 9.06 5.92
N ASN A 177 -10.06 8.08 6.65
CA ASN A 177 -10.79 8.36 7.91
C ASN A 177 -9.87 8.85 9.04
N THR A 178 -8.56 8.65 8.95
CA THR A 178 -7.60 9.21 9.90
C THR A 178 -7.20 10.64 9.56
N SER A 179 -7.42 11.09 8.33
CA SER A 179 -7.17 12.47 7.87
C SER A 179 -8.42 13.34 7.81
N ALA A 180 -9.59 12.76 7.51
CA ALA A 180 -10.84 13.49 7.32
C ALA A 180 -11.36 14.26 8.56
N LYS A 181 -10.91 13.92 9.76
CA LYS A 181 -11.26 14.68 10.97
C LYS A 181 -10.74 16.13 10.97
N ARG A 182 -9.81 16.46 10.11
CA ARG A 182 -9.22 17.79 9.99
C ARG A 182 -9.97 18.67 8.99
N GLU A 183 -10.52 18.06 7.95
CA GLU A 183 -11.22 18.77 6.87
C GLU A 183 -12.69 19.07 7.21
N ALA A 184 -13.28 18.29 8.10
CA ALA A 184 -14.66 18.53 8.58
C ALA A 184 -14.80 19.74 9.54
N LYS A 185 -13.72 20.50 9.75
CA LYS A 185 -13.71 21.75 10.55
C LYS A 185 -13.45 23.01 9.71
N LEU A 186 -13.42 22.88 8.40
CA LEU A 186 -13.44 23.96 7.42
C LEU A 186 -14.84 24.09 6.82
#